data_ac7e3552911d43b1523a2b423e9180fc
#
_entry.id   ac7e3552911d43b1523a2b423e9180fc
#
_cell.length_a   1.000
_cell.length_b   1.000
_cell.length_c   1.000
_cell.angle_alpha   90.00
_cell.angle_beta   90.00
_cell.angle_gamma   90.00
#
_symmetry.space_group_name_H-M   'P 1'
#
loop_
_entity.id
_entity.type
_entity.pdbx_description
1 polymer ?
#
loop_
_entity_poly.entity_id
_entity_poly.type
_entity_poly.pdbx_seq_one_letter_code
_entity_poly.pdbx_strand_id
1 'polypeptide(L)'
;MKKLIIAATLAALAMTSAAMAAPIRDPQPGDLKANANYGFDQKEGGRSAKSLLTGGDVTYVLSNHWDIQYVNNYTKGDNDNKINENYLVGNYRFTPYLSAFAGGSYVKTETYNTTKSYGYQVGLKGQIPLAARWQGFASVGVGDDVYTYEVGVGYDITPNWDAHVKYRSSSVDVDNYDDDVKGWQVGMGYKF
;
A
#
# COMPACT_ATOMS: atom_id res chain seq x y z
N MET A 1 18.02 -8.86 -16.18
CA MET A 1 17.42 -7.86 -17.09
C MET A 1 15.94 -8.14 -17.40
N LYS A 2 15.53 -9.36 -17.83
CA LYS A 2 14.10 -9.66 -18.12
C LYS A 2 13.16 -9.40 -16.93
N LYS A 3 13.56 -9.73 -15.70
CA LYS A 3 12.77 -9.48 -14.47
C LYS A 3 12.52 -7.99 -14.21
N LEU A 4 13.51 -7.14 -14.51
CA LEU A 4 13.40 -5.68 -14.34
C LEU A 4 12.45 -5.05 -15.37
N ILE A 5 12.45 -5.54 -16.62
CA ILE A 5 11.58 -5.06 -17.68
C ILE A 5 10.12 -5.43 -17.38
N ILE A 6 9.87 -6.65 -16.94
CA ILE A 6 8.52 -7.12 -16.53
C ILE A 6 8.03 -6.34 -15.32
N ALA A 7 8.90 -6.08 -14.34
CA ALA A 7 8.57 -5.26 -13.17
C ALA A 7 8.25 -3.80 -13.54
N ALA A 8 9.01 -3.21 -14.47
CA ALA A 8 8.74 -1.86 -14.97
C ALA A 8 7.41 -1.78 -15.74
N THR A 9 7.07 -2.82 -16.50
CA THR A 9 5.80 -2.88 -17.24
C THR A 9 4.61 -3.09 -16.30
N LEU A 10 4.75 -3.93 -15.27
CA LEU A 10 3.73 -4.11 -14.23
C LEU A 10 3.61 -2.88 -13.32
N ALA A 11 4.71 -2.21 -12.98
CA ALA A 11 4.69 -0.93 -12.28
C ALA A 11 3.98 0.15 -13.10
N ALA A 12 4.18 0.18 -14.43
CA ALA A 12 3.48 1.11 -15.32
C ALA A 12 1.96 0.84 -15.40
N LEU A 13 1.54 -0.43 -15.33
CA LEU A 13 0.12 -0.81 -15.25
C LEU A 13 -0.46 -0.59 -13.85
N ALA A 14 0.36 -0.65 -12.79
CA ALA A 14 -0.03 -0.39 -11.40
C ALA A 14 -0.10 1.12 -11.07
N MET A 15 0.27 2.02 -11.97
CA MET A 15 0.29 3.48 -11.72
C MET A 15 -1.10 4.10 -11.49
N THR A 16 -2.15 3.32 -11.41
CA THR A 16 -3.50 3.87 -11.22
C THR A 16 -4.07 3.72 -9.81
N SER A 17 -3.43 2.97 -8.92
CA SER A 17 -4.01 2.79 -7.58
C SER A 17 -3.19 1.89 -6.65
N ALA A 18 -2.94 2.26 -5.40
CA ALA A 18 -2.26 1.37 -4.47
C ALA A 18 -2.66 1.47 -3.01
N ALA A 19 -2.53 0.36 -2.35
CA ALA A 19 -2.49 0.21 -0.91
C ALA A 19 -1.41 -0.82 -0.57
N MET A 20 -0.84 -0.77 0.63
CA MET A 20 0.09 -1.82 1.06
C MET A 20 -0.60 -3.17 0.97
N ALA A 21 0.00 -4.11 0.29
CA ALA A 21 -0.50 -5.47 0.18
C ALA A 21 0.10 -6.38 1.25
N ALA A 22 -0.27 -7.66 1.23
CA ALA A 22 0.35 -8.65 2.09
C ALA A 22 1.88 -8.61 1.95
N PRO A 23 2.65 -8.53 3.05
CA PRO A 23 4.11 -8.52 3.02
C PRO A 23 4.67 -9.78 2.35
N ILE A 24 5.92 -9.70 1.89
CA ILE A 24 6.63 -10.88 1.41
C ILE A 24 6.85 -11.82 2.60
N ARG A 25 6.37 -13.05 2.48
CA ARG A 25 6.67 -14.10 3.44
C ARG A 25 8.09 -14.61 3.19
N ASP A 26 8.89 -14.74 4.26
CA ASP A 26 10.28 -15.19 4.20
C ASP A 26 11.11 -14.48 3.10
N PRO A 27 11.23 -13.14 3.15
CA PRO A 27 11.86 -12.35 2.10
C PRO A 27 13.36 -12.67 1.98
N GLN A 28 13.81 -12.90 0.75
CA GLN A 28 15.23 -13.13 0.43
C GLN A 28 15.80 -11.94 -0.36
N PRO A 29 17.10 -11.64 -0.20
CA PRO A 29 17.75 -10.61 -1.02
C PRO A 29 17.55 -10.89 -2.52
N GLY A 30 17.09 -9.86 -3.25
CA GLY A 30 16.75 -9.95 -4.67
C GLY A 30 15.30 -10.32 -4.97
N ASP A 31 14.49 -10.64 -3.97
CA ASP A 31 13.04 -10.81 -4.16
C ASP A 31 12.41 -9.51 -4.61
N LEU A 32 11.56 -9.61 -5.60
CA LEU A 32 10.74 -8.53 -6.11
C LEU A 32 9.28 -8.96 -6.06
N LYS A 33 8.42 -8.19 -5.42
CA LYS A 33 6.99 -8.47 -5.35
C LYS A 33 6.21 -7.26 -5.85
N ALA A 34 5.20 -7.51 -6.68
CA ALA A 34 4.22 -6.52 -7.09
C ALA A 34 2.82 -6.96 -6.64
N ASN A 35 2.03 -6.02 -6.16
CA ASN A 35 0.68 -6.24 -5.68
C ASN A 35 -0.29 -5.27 -6.35
N ALA A 36 -1.55 -5.72 -6.54
CA ALA A 36 -2.65 -4.88 -6.99
C ALA A 36 -3.88 -5.10 -6.10
N ASN A 37 -4.62 -4.02 -5.81
CA ASN A 37 -5.75 -4.03 -4.89
C ASN A 37 -7.01 -3.45 -5.54
N TYR A 38 -8.14 -4.06 -5.24
CA TYR A 38 -9.47 -3.62 -5.57
C TYR A 38 -10.21 -3.22 -4.29
N GLY A 39 -10.74 -2.00 -4.24
CA GLY A 39 -11.51 -1.50 -3.10
C GLY A 39 -13.00 -1.80 -3.24
N PHE A 40 -13.59 -2.23 -2.15
CA PHE A 40 -15.03 -2.36 -2.02
C PHE A 40 -15.49 -1.77 -0.68
N ASP A 41 -16.71 -1.28 -0.63
CA ASP A 41 -17.23 -0.55 0.54
C ASP A 41 -16.27 0.58 1.03
N GLN A 42 -15.68 1.27 0.06
CA GLN A 42 -14.82 2.42 0.36
C GLN A 42 -15.68 3.63 0.71
N LYS A 43 -15.22 4.42 1.68
CA LYS A 43 -15.86 5.66 2.11
C LYS A 43 -14.83 6.79 2.14
N GLU A 44 -15.25 7.97 1.73
CA GLU A 44 -14.54 9.24 1.84
C GLU A 44 -15.45 10.20 2.58
N GLY A 45 -15.01 10.77 3.71
CA GLY A 45 -15.83 11.63 4.55
C GLY A 45 -17.16 11.00 5.00
N GLY A 46 -17.19 9.68 5.19
CA GLY A 46 -18.41 8.95 5.52
C GLY A 46 -19.36 8.66 4.34
N ARG A 47 -19.06 9.17 3.12
CA ARG A 47 -19.83 8.90 1.91
C ARG A 47 -19.22 7.75 1.11
N SER A 48 -20.03 7.05 0.32
CA SER A 48 -19.54 5.97 -0.55
C SER A 48 -18.56 6.51 -1.60
N ALA A 49 -17.42 5.87 -1.75
CA ALA A 49 -16.44 6.17 -2.79
C ALA A 49 -16.56 5.20 -3.96
N LYS A 50 -16.41 5.74 -5.17
CA LYS A 50 -16.44 4.98 -6.43
C LYS A 50 -15.01 4.58 -6.81
N SER A 51 -14.47 3.55 -6.19
CA SER A 51 -13.14 3.05 -6.53
C SER A 51 -13.23 1.65 -7.12
N LEU A 52 -12.69 1.47 -8.32
CA LEU A 52 -12.57 0.15 -8.94
C LEU A 52 -11.22 -0.49 -8.59
N LEU A 53 -10.14 0.21 -8.88
CA LEU A 53 -8.79 -0.21 -8.52
C LEU A 53 -8.24 0.82 -7.54
N THR A 54 -7.96 0.43 -6.31
CA THR A 54 -7.56 1.35 -5.24
C THR A 54 -6.09 1.27 -4.92
N GLY A 55 -5.33 0.44 -5.63
CA GLY A 55 -3.96 0.41 -5.40
C GLY A 55 -3.09 -0.79 -5.71
N GLY A 56 -1.81 -0.65 -5.42
CA GLY A 56 -0.77 -1.67 -5.47
C GLY A 56 0.52 -1.16 -4.85
N ASP A 57 1.47 -1.99 -4.75
CA ASP A 57 2.81 -1.64 -4.35
C ASP A 57 3.83 -2.52 -5.05
N VAL A 58 5.05 -2.05 -5.06
CA VAL A 58 6.21 -2.83 -5.52
C VAL A 58 7.24 -2.80 -4.41
N THR A 59 7.65 -3.97 -3.95
CA THR A 59 8.66 -4.15 -2.92
C THR A 59 9.87 -4.88 -3.51
N TYR A 60 11.06 -4.32 -3.31
CA TYR A 60 12.33 -4.96 -3.66
C TYR A 60 13.19 -5.17 -2.41
N VAL A 61 13.58 -6.43 -2.17
CA VAL A 61 14.38 -6.84 -1.01
C VAL A 61 15.86 -6.64 -1.30
N LEU A 62 16.48 -5.70 -0.58
CA LEU A 62 17.91 -5.38 -0.71
C LEU A 62 18.78 -6.34 0.08
N SER A 63 18.34 -6.72 1.28
CA SER A 63 19.05 -7.59 2.20
C SER A 63 18.08 -8.28 3.16
N ASN A 64 18.59 -9.13 4.05
CA ASN A 64 17.77 -9.79 5.08
C ASN A 64 17.03 -8.80 6.01
N HIS A 65 17.51 -7.55 6.11
CA HIS A 65 16.94 -6.52 6.98
C HIS A 65 16.33 -5.35 6.23
N TRP A 66 16.68 -5.10 4.98
CA TRP A 66 16.27 -3.92 4.24
C TRP A 66 15.50 -4.26 2.98
N ASP A 67 14.42 -3.57 2.76
CA ASP A 67 13.74 -3.48 1.47
C ASP A 67 13.32 -2.05 1.16
N ILE A 68 13.07 -1.77 -0.12
CA ILE A 68 12.49 -0.54 -0.62
C ILE A 68 11.12 -0.87 -1.15
N GLN A 69 10.15 -0.03 -0.82
CA GLN A 69 8.78 -0.18 -1.27
C GLN A 69 8.26 1.13 -1.84
N TYR A 70 7.71 1.05 -3.04
CA TYR A 70 6.88 2.09 -3.62
C TYR A 70 5.41 1.70 -3.46
N VAL A 71 4.62 2.62 -2.95
CA VAL A 71 3.19 2.45 -2.71
C VAL A 71 2.45 3.61 -3.36
N ASN A 72 1.34 3.32 -4.03
CA ASN A 72 0.42 4.34 -4.52
C ASN A 72 -1.00 4.02 -4.07
N ASN A 73 -1.80 4.89 -3.53
CA ASN A 73 -3.21 4.76 -3.16
C ASN A 73 -4.06 5.74 -3.96
N TYR A 74 -5.17 5.26 -4.51
CA TYR A 74 -6.08 6.09 -5.27
C TYR A 74 -7.52 5.91 -4.78
N THR A 75 -8.19 7.00 -4.48
CA THR A 75 -9.60 7.01 -4.11
C THR A 75 -10.34 8.02 -4.98
N LYS A 76 -11.49 7.61 -5.50
CA LYS A 76 -12.41 8.48 -6.20
C LYS A 76 -13.71 8.56 -5.40
N GLY A 77 -13.98 9.74 -4.86
CA GLY A 77 -15.21 10.02 -4.10
C GLY A 77 -16.45 10.12 -4.98
N ASP A 78 -17.59 10.22 -4.34
CA ASP A 78 -18.89 10.31 -5.02
C ASP A 78 -19.09 11.63 -5.78
N ASN A 79 -18.46 12.71 -5.31
CA ASN A 79 -18.48 14.05 -5.94
C ASN A 79 -17.35 14.25 -6.97
N ASP A 80 -16.83 13.17 -7.56
CA ASP A 80 -15.65 13.18 -8.45
C ASP A 80 -14.36 13.72 -7.82
N ASN A 81 -14.33 13.88 -6.49
CA ASN A 81 -13.11 14.12 -5.75
C ASN A 81 -12.14 12.98 -5.96
N LYS A 82 -10.85 13.29 -6.09
CA LYS A 82 -9.82 12.27 -6.26
C LYS A 82 -8.69 12.52 -5.28
N ILE A 83 -8.28 11.48 -4.60
CA ILE A 83 -7.12 11.47 -3.72
C ILE A 83 -6.12 10.46 -4.29
N ASN A 84 -4.90 10.92 -4.50
CA ASN A 84 -3.80 10.08 -4.95
C ASN A 84 -2.62 10.23 -3.98
N GLU A 85 -2.36 9.18 -3.21
CA GLU A 85 -1.28 9.11 -2.24
C GLU A 85 -0.16 8.23 -2.80
N ASN A 86 1.07 8.71 -2.76
CA ASN A 86 2.24 7.98 -3.20
C ASN A 86 3.30 7.98 -2.11
N TYR A 87 3.92 6.84 -1.85
CA TYR A 87 4.97 6.69 -0.86
C TYR A 87 6.16 5.95 -1.46
N LEU A 88 7.35 6.45 -1.19
CA LEU A 88 8.59 5.72 -1.42
C LEU A 88 9.28 5.57 -0.06
N VAL A 89 9.32 4.36 0.44
CA VAL A 89 9.80 4.06 1.79
C VAL A 89 10.87 2.99 1.80
N GLY A 90 11.85 3.16 2.69
CA GLY A 90 12.75 2.11 3.12
C GLY A 90 12.17 1.41 4.33
N ASN A 91 12.16 0.08 4.34
CA ASN A 91 11.72 -0.72 5.47
C ASN A 91 12.94 -1.39 6.11
N TYR A 92 13.02 -1.35 7.45
CA TYR A 92 14.01 -2.08 8.23
C TYR A 92 13.33 -3.16 9.07
N ARG A 93 13.71 -4.42 8.89
CA ARG A 93 13.19 -5.57 9.64
C ARG A 93 14.04 -5.81 10.88
N PHE A 94 13.43 -5.64 12.04
CA PHE A 94 14.03 -5.97 13.35
C PHE A 94 13.96 -7.46 13.60
N THR A 95 12.83 -8.07 13.23
CA THR A 95 12.56 -9.50 13.36
C THR A 95 11.82 -9.98 12.10
N PRO A 96 11.62 -11.28 11.90
CA PRO A 96 10.74 -11.80 10.84
C PRO A 96 9.29 -11.28 10.91
N TYR A 97 8.88 -10.75 12.07
CA TYR A 97 7.49 -10.36 12.35
C TYR A 97 7.29 -8.86 12.47
N LEU A 98 8.34 -8.06 12.64
CA LEU A 98 8.25 -6.63 12.91
C LEU A 98 9.27 -5.84 12.11
N SER A 99 8.80 -4.80 11.43
CA SER A 99 9.63 -3.82 10.72
C SER A 99 9.17 -2.39 11.02
N ALA A 100 10.10 -1.44 10.89
CA ALA A 100 9.79 -0.03 10.77
C ALA A 100 10.00 0.43 9.34
N PHE A 101 9.33 1.50 8.96
CA PHE A 101 9.56 2.16 7.67
C PHE A 101 9.68 3.67 7.82
N ALA A 102 10.41 4.26 6.90
CA ALA A 102 10.52 5.71 6.75
C ALA A 102 10.73 6.07 5.27
N GLY A 103 10.18 7.20 4.84
CA GLY A 103 10.37 7.67 3.48
C GLY A 103 9.61 8.94 3.14
N GLY A 104 9.58 9.26 1.84
CA GLY A 104 8.84 10.40 1.31
C GLY A 104 7.41 10.06 0.94
N SER A 105 6.52 11.02 1.10
CA SER A 105 5.13 10.98 0.65
C SER A 105 4.87 12.07 -0.38
N TYR A 106 3.97 11.79 -1.30
CA TYR A 106 3.38 12.75 -2.22
C TYR A 106 1.89 12.52 -2.26
N VAL A 107 1.12 13.53 -1.90
CA VAL A 107 -0.34 13.50 -1.90
C VAL A 107 -0.86 14.52 -2.90
N LYS A 108 -1.79 14.09 -3.74
CA LYS A 108 -2.52 14.96 -4.68
C LYS A 108 -4.00 14.80 -4.44
N THR A 109 -4.67 15.88 -4.15
CA THR A 109 -6.14 15.96 -4.06
C THR A 109 -6.68 16.77 -5.22
N GLU A 110 -7.72 16.27 -5.86
CA GLU A 110 -8.47 16.96 -6.92
C GLU A 110 -9.92 17.08 -6.45
N THR A 111 -10.31 18.29 -6.09
CA THR A 111 -11.68 18.69 -5.76
C THR A 111 -12.11 19.80 -6.73
N TYR A 112 -12.58 20.95 -6.26
CA TYR A 112 -12.72 22.16 -7.09
C TYR A 112 -11.37 22.74 -7.51
N ASN A 113 -10.34 22.53 -6.68
CA ASN A 113 -8.96 22.89 -6.96
C ASN A 113 -8.08 21.64 -6.86
N THR A 114 -6.92 21.69 -7.51
CA THR A 114 -5.90 20.66 -7.37
C THR A 114 -4.86 21.11 -6.35
N THR A 115 -4.74 20.38 -5.26
CA THR A 115 -3.70 20.58 -4.25
C THR A 115 -2.69 19.45 -4.31
N LYS A 116 -1.43 19.76 -4.06
CA LYS A 116 -0.31 18.80 -4.04
C LYS A 116 0.53 19.08 -2.80
N SER A 117 0.84 18.03 -2.07
CA SER A 117 1.74 18.11 -0.91
C SER A 117 2.86 17.09 -1.02
N TYR A 118 4.02 17.44 -0.49
CA TYR A 118 5.19 16.60 -0.34
C TYR A 118 5.59 16.58 1.13
N GLY A 119 5.68 15.40 1.69
CA GLY A 119 5.98 15.22 3.08
C GLY A 119 6.82 13.98 3.34
N TYR A 120 6.84 13.56 4.58
CA TYR A 120 7.44 12.29 4.99
C TYR A 120 6.38 11.35 5.57
N GLN A 121 6.71 10.08 5.65
CA GLN A 121 5.94 9.08 6.39
C GLN A 121 6.88 8.14 7.13
N VAL A 122 6.55 7.86 8.38
CA VAL A 122 7.24 6.86 9.22
C VAL A 122 6.21 5.94 9.85
N GLY A 123 6.62 4.72 10.17
CA GLY A 123 5.66 3.81 10.80
C GLY A 123 6.22 2.43 11.12
N LEU A 124 5.30 1.56 11.52
CA LEU A 124 5.58 0.17 11.88
C LEU A 124 4.71 -0.79 11.05
N LYS A 125 5.25 -1.95 10.75
CA LYS A 125 4.57 -3.07 10.10
C LYS A 125 4.79 -4.33 10.91
N GLY A 126 3.71 -5.06 11.13
CA GLY A 126 3.74 -6.38 11.76
C GLY A 126 3.18 -7.44 10.81
N GLN A 127 3.74 -8.65 10.86
CA GLN A 127 3.21 -9.82 10.18
C GLN A 127 3.37 -11.05 11.06
N ILE A 128 2.41 -11.96 11.02
CA ILE A 128 2.45 -13.21 11.78
C ILE A 128 1.97 -14.37 10.91
N PRO A 129 2.63 -15.55 10.96
CA PRO A 129 2.09 -16.75 10.37
C PRO A 129 0.88 -17.22 11.18
N LEU A 130 -0.28 -17.36 10.54
CA LEU A 130 -1.50 -17.90 11.17
C LEU A 130 -1.63 -19.41 10.93
N ALA A 131 -1.23 -19.87 9.75
CA ALA A 131 -1.18 -21.28 9.36
C ALA A 131 -0.18 -21.47 8.21
N ALA A 132 -0.04 -22.68 7.68
CA ALA A 132 0.95 -23.02 6.65
C ALA A 132 0.95 -22.08 5.42
N ARG A 133 -0.23 -21.58 5.02
CA ARG A 133 -0.39 -20.67 3.87
C ARG A 133 -1.04 -19.34 4.23
N TRP A 134 -1.40 -19.13 5.50
CA TRP A 134 -2.08 -17.93 5.97
C TRP A 134 -1.13 -17.05 6.76
N GLN A 135 -1.20 -15.75 6.51
CA GLN A 135 -0.50 -14.74 7.30
C GLN A 135 -1.44 -13.60 7.67
N GLY A 136 -1.35 -13.15 8.92
CA GLY A 136 -1.94 -11.90 9.36
C GLY A 136 -0.93 -10.78 9.21
N PHE A 137 -1.38 -9.56 8.88
CA PHE A 137 -0.53 -8.39 8.82
C PHE A 137 -1.25 -7.14 9.28
N ALA A 138 -0.49 -6.19 9.81
CA ALA A 138 -0.98 -4.87 10.19
C ALA A 138 0.10 -3.83 9.98
N SER A 139 -0.29 -2.59 9.73
CA SER A 139 0.61 -1.45 9.69
C SER A 139 -0.02 -0.20 10.26
N VAL A 140 0.83 0.69 10.77
CA VAL A 140 0.48 2.04 11.16
C VAL A 140 1.55 2.99 10.64
N GLY A 141 1.14 4.09 10.04
CA GLY A 141 2.02 5.13 9.52
C GLY A 141 1.53 6.52 9.90
N VAL A 142 2.47 7.41 10.19
CA VAL A 142 2.24 8.81 10.47
C VAL A 142 3.18 9.66 9.61
N GLY A 143 2.69 10.76 9.11
CA GLY A 143 3.44 11.71 8.30
C GLY A 143 2.90 13.12 8.44
N ASP A 144 3.40 14.05 7.62
CA ASP A 144 2.96 15.44 7.66
C ASP A 144 1.47 15.58 7.30
N ASP A 145 1.07 14.87 6.23
CA ASP A 145 -0.24 15.05 5.60
C ASP A 145 -1.15 13.82 5.76
N VAL A 146 -0.60 12.70 6.24
CA VAL A 146 -1.33 11.43 6.20
C VAL A 146 -1.06 10.58 7.44
N TYR A 147 -2.13 10.16 8.07
CA TYR A 147 -2.13 9.10 9.08
C TYR A 147 -2.82 7.86 8.51
N THR A 148 -2.15 6.70 8.56
CA THR A 148 -2.69 5.45 8.01
C THR A 148 -2.65 4.31 9.00
N TYR A 149 -3.66 3.46 8.97
CA TYR A 149 -3.58 2.13 9.55
C TYR A 149 -4.22 1.09 8.64
N GLU A 150 -3.68 -0.10 8.67
CA GLU A 150 -4.15 -1.24 7.89
C GLU A 150 -4.09 -2.51 8.73
N VAL A 151 -5.03 -3.40 8.48
CA VAL A 151 -5.03 -4.76 9.04
C VAL A 151 -5.59 -5.71 8.01
N GLY A 152 -4.98 -6.87 7.85
CA GLY A 152 -5.40 -7.82 6.83
C GLY A 152 -4.91 -9.24 7.03
N VAL A 153 -5.36 -10.08 6.13
CA VAL A 153 -4.99 -11.50 6.06
C VAL A 153 -4.61 -11.82 4.61
N GLY A 154 -3.51 -12.52 4.44
CA GLY A 154 -3.01 -13.03 3.16
C GLY A 154 -3.03 -14.55 3.10
N TYR A 155 -3.18 -15.09 1.91
CA TYR A 155 -3.15 -16.50 1.60
C TYR A 155 -2.23 -16.79 0.42
N ASP A 156 -1.22 -17.64 0.63
CA ASP A 156 -0.29 -18.07 -0.42
C ASP A 156 -0.99 -19.13 -1.31
N ILE A 157 -1.40 -18.74 -2.50
CA ILE A 157 -2.01 -19.64 -3.50
C ILE A 157 -0.93 -20.60 -4.04
N THR A 158 0.22 -20.04 -4.39
CA THR A 158 1.44 -20.74 -4.83
C THR A 158 2.67 -20.08 -4.19
N PRO A 159 3.89 -20.61 -4.37
CA PRO A 159 5.11 -19.93 -3.89
C PRO A 159 5.30 -18.50 -4.45
N ASN A 160 4.70 -18.20 -5.60
CA ASN A 160 4.82 -16.91 -6.27
C ASN A 160 3.55 -16.05 -6.23
N TRP A 161 2.38 -16.64 -6.05
CA TRP A 161 1.10 -15.93 -6.02
C TRP A 161 0.47 -15.95 -4.65
N ASP A 162 0.03 -14.79 -4.19
CA ASP A 162 -0.83 -14.66 -3.01
C ASP A 162 -2.08 -13.83 -3.31
N ALA A 163 -3.09 -14.03 -2.50
CA ALA A 163 -4.27 -13.18 -2.41
C ALA A 163 -4.40 -12.64 -0.99
N HIS A 164 -5.00 -11.48 -0.83
CA HIS A 164 -5.21 -10.90 0.49
C HIS A 164 -6.50 -10.09 0.55
N VAL A 165 -7.00 -9.96 1.77
CA VAL A 165 -8.06 -9.02 2.11
C VAL A 165 -7.59 -8.19 3.28
N LYS A 166 -7.88 -6.88 3.25
CA LYS A 166 -7.52 -5.96 4.32
C LYS A 166 -8.54 -4.85 4.47
N TYR A 167 -8.56 -4.30 5.66
CA TYR A 167 -9.20 -3.02 5.96
C TYR A 167 -8.12 -1.94 6.03
N ARG A 168 -8.35 -0.82 5.39
CA ARG A 168 -7.49 0.35 5.42
C ARG A 168 -8.27 1.57 5.87
N SER A 169 -7.63 2.42 6.66
CA SER A 169 -8.08 3.78 6.94
C SER A 169 -6.90 4.74 6.78
N SER A 170 -7.17 5.87 6.17
CA SER A 170 -6.22 6.95 5.93
C SER A 170 -6.91 8.26 6.20
N SER A 171 -6.40 9.06 7.13
CA SER A 171 -6.76 10.47 7.29
C SER A 171 -5.78 11.29 6.50
N VAL A 172 -6.29 12.12 5.60
CA VAL A 172 -5.50 13.01 4.72
C VAL A 172 -5.82 14.45 5.10
N ASP A 173 -4.81 15.17 5.58
CA ASP A 173 -4.88 16.59 5.93
C ASP A 173 -3.89 17.37 5.05
N VAL A 174 -4.39 18.01 4.00
CA VAL A 174 -3.58 18.77 3.03
C VAL A 174 -4.20 20.14 2.82
N ASP A 175 -3.56 21.18 3.31
CA ASP A 175 -4.02 22.58 3.24
C ASP A 175 -5.46 22.75 3.79
N ASN A 176 -6.45 22.91 2.90
CA ASN A 176 -7.86 23.09 3.25
C ASN A 176 -8.69 21.80 3.04
N TYR A 177 -8.04 20.67 2.86
CA TYR A 177 -8.67 19.38 2.67
C TYR A 177 -8.32 18.44 3.84
N ASP A 178 -9.33 18.17 4.67
CA ASP A 178 -9.25 17.21 5.77
C ASP A 178 -10.35 16.17 5.57
N ASP A 179 -9.98 14.95 5.25
CA ASP A 179 -10.95 13.88 5.03
C ASP A 179 -10.37 12.48 5.32
N ASP A 180 -11.27 11.60 5.71
CA ASP A 180 -10.98 10.19 5.99
C ASP A 180 -11.35 9.31 4.80
N VAL A 181 -10.40 8.51 4.35
CA VAL A 181 -10.63 7.43 3.40
C VAL A 181 -10.50 6.08 4.10
N LYS A 182 -11.56 5.30 4.09
CA LYS A 182 -11.57 3.98 4.76
C LYS A 182 -12.42 2.97 4.02
N GLY A 183 -12.05 1.70 4.14
CA GLY A 183 -12.82 0.60 3.56
C GLY A 183 -12.02 -0.67 3.38
N TRP A 184 -12.67 -1.65 2.80
CA TRP A 184 -12.10 -2.95 2.53
C TRP A 184 -11.42 -2.99 1.16
N GLN A 185 -10.38 -3.79 1.08
CA GLN A 185 -9.64 -4.04 -0.16
C GLN A 185 -9.35 -5.54 -0.28
N VAL A 186 -9.51 -6.07 -1.48
CA VAL A 186 -9.02 -7.39 -1.86
C VAL A 186 -7.92 -7.22 -2.90
N GLY A 187 -6.89 -8.00 -2.81
CA GLY A 187 -5.76 -7.88 -3.73
C GLY A 187 -5.07 -9.19 -4.05
N MET A 188 -4.21 -9.11 -5.03
CA MET A 188 -3.33 -10.21 -5.44
C MET A 188 -1.91 -9.71 -5.56
N GLY A 189 -0.95 -10.56 -5.17
CA GLY A 189 0.47 -10.31 -5.27
C GLY A 189 1.17 -11.37 -6.12
N TYR A 190 2.24 -10.94 -6.80
CA TYR A 190 3.14 -11.81 -7.50
C TYR A 190 4.60 -11.55 -7.10
N LYS A 191 5.30 -12.61 -6.70
CA LYS A 191 6.73 -12.61 -6.39
C LYS A 191 7.51 -13.17 -7.57
N PHE A 192 8.46 -12.42 -8.07
CA PHE A 192 9.30 -12.73 -9.23
C PHE A 192 10.52 -13.55 -8.86
#